data_0d040570433cdaf68b63fb2f414a0649
#
_entry.id   0d040570433cdaf68b63fb2f414a0649
#
_cell.length_a   1.000
_cell.length_b   1.000
_cell.length_c   1.000
_cell.angle_alpha   90.00
_cell.angle_beta   90.00
_cell.angle_gamma   90.00
#
_symmetry.space_group_name_H-M   'P 1'
#
loop_
_entity.id
_entity.type
_entity.pdbx_description
1 polymer ?
#
loop_
_entity_poly.entity_id
_entity_poly.type
_entity_poly.pdbx_seq_one_letter_code
_entity_poly.pdbx_strand_id
1 'polypeptide(L)' 'MNDLNCSRRLDSLGRIVFPKKLRALFGMEEGTEYQFYSHEEDGKTYLCIEVSNAESEIEKAKALLEKAGYQVGSHTNA' A
#
# COMPACT_ATOMS: atom_id res chain seq x y z
N MET A 1 3.53 -3.10 13.02
CA MET A 1 4.15 -2.76 11.72
C MET A 1 5.20 -3.81 11.40
N ASN A 2 5.18 -4.32 10.19
CA ASN A 2 6.09 -5.39 9.80
C ASN A 2 7.36 -4.83 9.17
N ASP A 3 8.50 -5.33 9.62
CA ASP A 3 9.78 -4.93 9.07
C ASP A 3 10.04 -5.73 7.79
N LEU A 4 10.26 -5.06 6.70
CA LEU A 4 10.51 -5.73 5.41
C LEU A 4 11.98 -6.03 5.19
N ASN A 5 12.81 -5.67 6.16
CA ASN A 5 14.24 -5.97 6.16
C ASN A 5 14.95 -5.45 4.91
N CYS A 6 14.58 -4.25 4.50
CA CYS A 6 15.27 -3.63 3.39
C CYS A 6 15.30 -2.12 3.58
N SER A 7 16.31 -1.49 3.04
CA SER A 7 16.45 -0.04 3.11
C SER A 7 17.03 0.46 1.81
N ARG A 8 16.80 1.72 1.52
CA ARG A 8 17.35 2.36 0.32
C ARG A 8 17.71 3.77 0.66
N ARG A 9 18.66 4.30 -0.09
CA ARG A 9 19.11 5.68 0.08
C ARG A 9 18.45 6.56 -0.96
N LEU A 10 18.14 7.77 -0.54
CA LEU A 10 17.69 8.78 -1.47
C LEU A 10 18.87 9.22 -2.32
N ASP A 11 18.70 9.31 -3.62
CA ASP A 11 19.79 9.73 -4.50
C ASP A 11 19.86 11.26 -4.58
N SER A 12 20.80 11.79 -5.36
CA SER A 12 21.01 13.23 -5.45
C SER A 12 19.87 13.95 -6.15
N LEU A 13 19.04 13.23 -6.87
CA LEU A 13 17.88 13.79 -7.54
C LEU A 13 16.60 13.58 -6.76
N GLY A 14 16.70 13.12 -5.52
CA GLY A 14 15.53 12.92 -4.67
C GLY A 14 14.76 11.65 -4.98
N ARG A 15 15.42 10.64 -5.52
CA ARG A 15 14.74 9.39 -5.92
C ARG A 15 15.14 8.24 -5.04
N ILE A 16 14.20 7.33 -4.85
CA ILE A 16 14.42 6.05 -4.19
C ILE A 16 13.92 4.97 -5.13
N VAL A 17 14.68 3.91 -5.31
CA VAL A 17 14.25 2.77 -6.12
C VAL A 17 13.61 1.74 -5.22
N PHE A 18 12.38 1.38 -5.49
CA PHE A 18 11.73 0.29 -4.78
C PHE A 18 12.35 -1.03 -5.21
N PRO A 19 12.82 -1.83 -4.27
CA PRO A 19 13.35 -3.15 -4.62
C PRO A 19 12.32 -4.00 -5.35
N LYS A 20 12.80 -4.80 -6.28
CA LYS A 20 11.93 -5.65 -7.07
C LYS A 20 11.06 -6.54 -6.17
N LYS A 21 11.63 -7.03 -5.10
CA LYS A 21 10.94 -7.85 -4.12
C LYS A 21 9.73 -7.13 -3.52
N LEU A 22 9.86 -5.85 -3.20
CA LEU A 22 8.75 -5.08 -2.67
C LEU A 22 7.70 -4.79 -3.72
N ARG A 23 8.14 -4.50 -4.93
CA ARG A 23 7.20 -4.25 -6.03
C ARG A 23 6.34 -5.48 -6.29
N ALA A 24 6.96 -6.65 -6.27
CA ALA A 24 6.23 -7.89 -6.48
C ALA A 24 5.30 -8.19 -5.32
N LEU A 25 5.78 -7.99 -4.09
CA LEU A 25 5.01 -8.30 -2.89
C LEU A 25 3.73 -7.46 -2.82
N PHE A 26 3.80 -6.20 -3.20
CA PHE A 26 2.67 -5.29 -3.09
C PHE A 26 1.96 -5.03 -4.43
N GLY A 27 2.34 -5.73 -5.48
CA GLY A 27 1.69 -5.57 -6.77
C GLY A 27 1.87 -4.19 -7.38
N MET A 28 3.03 -3.59 -7.19
CA MET A 28 3.29 -2.24 -7.66
C MET A 28 3.69 -2.27 -9.13
N GLU A 29 3.00 -1.49 -9.93
CA GLU A 29 3.18 -1.51 -11.38
C GLU A 29 3.53 -0.14 -11.93
N GLU A 30 4.20 -0.14 -13.07
CA GLU A 30 4.58 1.07 -13.77
C GLU A 30 3.33 1.89 -14.10
N GLY A 31 3.41 3.19 -13.92
CA GLY A 31 2.32 4.08 -14.27
C GLY A 31 1.22 4.19 -13.23
N THR A 32 1.25 3.36 -12.21
CA THR A 32 0.26 3.46 -11.15
C THR A 32 0.60 4.63 -10.24
N GLU A 33 -0.38 5.40 -9.91
CA GLU A 33 -0.23 6.55 -9.01
C GLU A 33 -0.39 6.09 -7.57
N TYR A 34 0.49 6.52 -6.68
CA TYR A 34 0.45 6.12 -5.29
C TYR A 34 0.29 7.34 -4.40
N GLN A 35 -0.54 7.20 -3.39
CA GLN A 35 -0.82 8.27 -2.43
C GLN A 35 0.12 8.13 -1.24
N PHE A 36 0.68 9.23 -0.79
CA PHE A 36 1.61 9.24 0.34
C PHE A 36 0.91 9.78 1.58
N TYR A 37 1.26 9.21 2.72
CA TYR A 37 0.74 9.63 4.02
C TYR A 37 1.88 9.67 5.01
N SER A 38 1.70 10.40 6.09
CA SER A 38 2.65 10.34 7.20
C SER A 38 1.98 9.69 8.40
N HIS A 39 2.76 9.04 9.21
CA HIS A 39 2.29 8.38 10.42
C HIS A 39 3.33 8.51 11.50
N GLU A 40 2.89 8.84 12.71
CA GLU A 40 3.79 8.93 13.85
C GLU A 40 3.40 7.93 14.90
N GLU A 41 4.39 7.24 15.45
CA GLU A 41 4.14 6.25 16.48
C GLU A 41 5.41 6.09 17.31
N ASP A 42 5.29 6.15 18.62
CA ASP A 42 6.40 5.95 19.54
C ASP A 42 7.60 6.85 19.24
N GLY A 43 7.33 8.11 18.91
CA GLY A 43 8.38 9.08 18.63
C GLY A 43 9.05 8.91 17.28
N LYS A 44 8.54 8.03 16.44
CA LYS A 44 9.07 7.82 15.09
C LYS A 44 8.08 8.31 14.04
N THR A 45 8.62 8.86 12.96
CA THR A 45 7.80 9.32 11.85
C THR A 45 8.00 8.40 10.66
N TYR A 46 6.92 8.00 10.05
CA TYR A 46 6.94 7.08 8.93
C TYR A 46 6.31 7.75 7.70
N LEU A 47 6.87 7.48 6.54
CA LEU A 47 6.25 7.82 5.29
C LEU A 47 5.55 6.56 4.78
N CYS A 48 4.25 6.65 4.59
CA CYS A 48 3.44 5.50 4.17
C CYS A 48 2.98 5.69 2.74
N ILE A 49 2.91 4.61 2.01
CA ILE A 49 2.46 4.62 0.62
C ILE A 49 1.28 3.68 0.51
N GLU A 50 0.18 4.21 0.04
CA GLU A 50 -1.00 3.38 -0.17
C GLU A 50 -0.85 2.61 -1.49
N VAL A 51 -0.99 1.31 -1.44
CA VAL A 51 -0.82 0.45 -2.60
C VAL A 51 -2.19 0.06 -3.12
N SER A 52 -2.84 1.01 -3.74
CA SER A 52 -4.24 0.89 -4.09
C SER A 52 -4.54 -0.16 -5.15
N ASN A 53 -3.62 -0.44 -6.04
CA ASN A 53 -3.89 -1.46 -7.05
C ASN A 53 -4.06 -2.86 -6.43
N ALA A 54 -3.31 -3.19 -5.39
CA ALA A 54 -3.51 -4.44 -4.67
C ALA A 54 -4.80 -4.41 -3.89
N GLU A 55 -5.11 -3.28 -3.30
CA GLU A 55 -6.34 -3.12 -2.56
C GLU A 55 -7.55 -3.11 -3.44
N SER A 56 -7.44 -2.60 -4.66
CA SER A 56 -8.58 -2.55 -5.56
C SER A 56 -9.07 -3.94 -5.90
N GLU A 57 -8.22 -4.92 -5.99
CA GLU A 57 -8.64 -6.29 -6.22
C GLU A 57 -9.45 -6.82 -5.06
N ILE A 58 -9.03 -6.53 -3.86
CA ILE A 58 -9.74 -6.94 -2.67
C ILE A 58 -11.08 -6.22 -2.58
N GLU A 59 -11.10 -4.95 -2.92
CA GLU A 59 -12.32 -4.17 -2.86
C GLU A 59 -13.32 -4.60 -3.90
N LYS A 60 -12.87 -5.00 -5.08
CA LYS A 60 -13.75 -5.55 -6.09
C LYS A 60 -14.40 -6.82 -5.60
N ALA A 61 -13.64 -7.68 -4.96
CA ALA A 61 -14.19 -8.91 -4.39
C ALA A 61 -15.19 -8.60 -3.30
N LYS A 62 -14.91 -7.62 -2.45
CA LYS A 62 -15.83 -7.21 -1.41
C LYS A 62 -17.12 -6.67 -2.00
N ALA A 63 -17.01 -5.86 -3.03
CA ALA A 63 -18.19 -5.30 -3.68
C ALA A 63 -19.05 -6.38 -4.29
N LEU A 64 -18.46 -7.39 -4.87
CA LEU A 64 -19.21 -8.50 -5.42
C LEU A 64 -19.92 -9.28 -4.34
N LEU A 65 -19.27 -9.49 -3.22
CA LEU A 65 -19.88 -10.19 -2.09
C LEU A 65 -21.04 -9.39 -1.51
N GLU A 66 -20.89 -8.10 -1.42
CA GLU A 66 -21.95 -7.24 -0.90
C GLU A 66 -23.14 -7.24 -1.82
N LYS A 67 -22.93 -7.23 -3.11
CA LYS A 67 -24.01 -7.31 -4.08
C LYS A 67 -24.74 -8.63 -3.96
N ALA A 68 -24.04 -9.66 -3.58
CA ALA A 68 -24.65 -10.97 -3.38
C ALA A 68 -25.32 -11.11 -2.01
N GLY A 69 -25.33 -10.07 -1.21
CA GLY A 69 -26.00 -10.07 0.08
C GLY A 69 -25.14 -10.44 1.26
N TYR A 70 -23.84 -10.52 1.10
CA TYR A 70 -22.93 -10.79 2.19
C TYR A 70 -22.49 -9.51 2.87
N GLN A 71 -22.30 -9.59 4.17
CA GLN A 71 -21.73 -8.48 4.92
C GLN A 71 -20.23 -8.64 4.87
N VAL A 72 -19.57 -7.69 4.31
CA VAL A 72 -18.11 -7.66 4.32
C VAL A 72 -17.72 -6.70 5.42
N GLY A 73 -17.10 -7.16 6.38
CA GLY A 73 -16.75 -6.32 7.50
C GLY A 73 -16.02 -5.10 7.06
N SER A 74 -16.23 -4.17 7.63
CA SER A 74 -15.71 -2.96 7.51
C SER A 74 -15.05 -2.54 6.45
N HIS A 75 -15.33 -2.54 6.08
CA HIS A 75 -14.78 -2.08 5.23
C HIS A 75 -14.52 -0.77 5.17
N THR A 76 -14.26 -0.52 5.36
CA THR A 76 -14.07 0.27 5.32
C THR A 76 -13.75 1.01 5.37
N ASN A 77 -13.51 1.17 5.33
CA ASN A 77 -13.22 1.70 5.30
C ASN A 77 -12.98 2.11 5.35
N ALA A 78 -12.89 2.26 5.32
CA ALA A 78 -12.70 2.54 5.37
C ALA A 78 -12.37 2.71 5.50
#